data_a936a99152be41178934bd28333cecc6
#
_entry.id   a936a99152be41178934bd28333cecc6
#
_cell.length_a   1.000
_cell.length_b   1.000
_cell.length_c   1.000
_cell.angle_alpha   90.00
_cell.angle_beta   90.00
_cell.angle_gamma   90.00
#
_symmetry.space_group_name_H-M   'P 1'
#
loop_
_entity.id
_entity.type
_entity.pdbx_description
1 polymer ?
#
loop_
_entity_poly.entity_id
_entity_poly.type
_entity_poly.pdbx_seq_one_letter_code
_entity_poly.pdbx_strand_id
1 'polypeptide(L)'
;MKKRSRFLTLFYMVLSCVLCSIAVNWVALPNGFVVTGLTGLSMTAASFVGINYALIFYGLTLLMLLCTFLTLGYKEVSNIIFLSVLYPLVLWVLNHVQVEIILQEKLIAVMLFGVIYGVGAGITYRLGYSYGGTDTLAKILKKKVFRAVELKNIMLALEGTIMVVMLSAFSLDVVAYAFVGQIIYINCMNYMVFNLGPKLYEVEIICDHPGEIERFIIDEIHKSPTIDQVIGG
;
A
#
# COMPACT_ATOMS: atom_id res chain seq x y z
N MET A 1 14.17 15.63 -10.49
CA MET A 1 13.33 15.61 -9.25
C MET A 1 13.96 16.53 -8.20
N LYS A 2 13.26 17.60 -7.77
CA LYS A 2 13.74 18.47 -6.68
C LYS A 2 13.89 17.61 -5.40
N LYS A 3 15.09 17.59 -4.82
CA LYS A 3 15.41 16.88 -3.57
C LYS A 3 14.47 17.42 -2.47
N ARG A 4 13.36 16.72 -2.16
CA ARG A 4 12.48 17.09 -1.06
C ARG A 4 13.31 17.12 0.23
N SER A 5 13.09 18.14 1.05
CA SER A 5 13.71 18.20 2.38
C SER A 5 13.37 16.91 3.13
N ARG A 6 14.35 16.28 3.79
CA ARG A 6 14.16 15.08 4.61
C ARG A 6 13.05 15.28 5.65
N PHE A 7 12.97 16.49 6.21
CA PHE A 7 11.92 16.88 7.15
C PHE A 7 10.52 16.79 6.54
N LEU A 8 10.34 17.28 5.31
CA LEU A 8 9.03 17.23 4.63
C LEU A 8 8.61 15.78 4.31
N THR A 9 9.56 14.92 3.95
CA THR A 9 9.29 13.49 3.73
C THR A 9 8.83 12.82 5.02
N LEU A 10 9.54 13.07 6.13
CA LEU A 10 9.18 12.53 7.44
C LEU A 10 7.79 13.00 7.88
N PHE A 11 7.49 14.29 7.71
CA PHE A 11 6.16 14.84 8.03
C PHE A 11 5.05 14.13 7.27
N TYR A 12 5.21 13.92 5.95
CA TYR A 12 4.22 13.19 5.15
C TYR A 12 4.09 11.72 5.56
N MET A 13 5.17 11.06 5.97
CA MET A 13 5.12 9.68 6.46
C MET A 13 4.34 9.58 7.78
N VAL A 14 4.56 10.51 8.72
CA VAL A 14 3.81 10.57 9.97
C VAL A 14 2.33 10.88 9.70
N LEU A 15 2.06 11.89 8.87
CA LEU A 15 0.68 12.24 8.47
C LEU A 15 -0.06 11.05 7.85
N SER A 16 0.61 10.31 6.99
CA SER A 16 0.07 9.10 6.37
C SER A 16 -0.29 8.03 7.41
N CYS A 17 0.60 7.75 8.37
CA CYS A 17 0.33 6.82 9.46
C CYS A 17 -0.89 7.27 10.30
N VAL A 18 -0.99 8.55 10.61
CA VAL A 18 -2.11 9.11 11.38
C VAL A 18 -3.42 8.95 10.61
N LEU A 19 -3.46 9.33 9.33
CA LEU A 19 -4.67 9.18 8.50
C LEU A 19 -5.13 7.72 8.38
N CYS A 20 -4.22 6.80 8.10
CA CYS A 20 -4.56 5.38 8.03
C CYS A 20 -5.06 4.84 9.38
N SER A 21 -4.43 5.25 10.48
CA SER A 21 -4.84 4.82 11.82
C SER A 21 -6.19 5.41 12.25
N ILE A 22 -6.49 6.65 11.89
CA ILE A 22 -7.82 7.28 12.07
C ILE A 22 -8.88 6.49 11.31
N ALA A 23 -8.62 6.17 10.03
CA ALA A 23 -9.56 5.42 9.22
C ALA A 23 -9.90 4.06 9.85
N VAL A 24 -8.91 3.37 10.42
CA VAL A 24 -9.12 2.06 11.07
C VAL A 24 -9.82 2.20 12.42
N ASN A 25 -9.23 2.98 13.35
CA ASN A 25 -9.70 3.00 14.76
C ASN A 25 -10.97 3.83 14.96
N TRP A 26 -11.10 4.96 14.25
CA TRP A 26 -12.19 5.91 14.49
C TRP A 26 -13.36 5.77 13.53
N VAL A 27 -13.12 5.14 12.35
CA VAL A 27 -14.19 4.93 11.35
C VAL A 27 -14.54 3.46 11.21
N ALA A 28 -13.58 2.57 10.87
CA ALA A 28 -13.91 1.17 10.58
C ALA A 28 -14.43 0.42 11.81
N LEU A 29 -13.67 0.41 12.90
CA LEU A 29 -14.01 -0.34 14.12
C LEU A 29 -15.33 0.09 14.74
N PRO A 30 -15.62 1.40 14.98
CA PRO A 30 -16.87 1.82 15.60
C PRO A 30 -18.12 1.52 14.75
N ASN A 31 -17.98 1.46 13.42
CA ASN A 31 -19.06 1.11 12.51
C ASN A 31 -19.20 -0.40 12.27
N GLY A 32 -18.42 -1.22 12.99
CA GLY A 32 -18.55 -2.67 12.99
C GLY A 32 -18.15 -3.35 11.68
N PHE A 33 -17.16 -2.83 10.98
CA PHE A 33 -16.50 -3.52 9.89
C PHE A 33 -14.98 -3.57 10.08
N VAL A 34 -14.36 -4.53 9.45
CA VAL A 34 -12.91 -4.77 9.53
C VAL A 34 -12.21 -4.34 8.25
N VAL A 35 -10.90 -4.21 8.32
CA VAL A 35 -10.04 -3.86 7.18
C VAL A 35 -9.45 -5.13 6.60
N THR A 36 -9.11 -5.14 5.32
CA THR A 36 -8.43 -6.28 4.65
C THR A 36 -6.91 -6.26 4.87
N GLY A 37 -6.23 -7.15 4.20
CA GLY A 37 -4.77 -7.22 4.25
C GLY A 37 -4.22 -7.69 5.59
N LEU A 38 -2.99 -7.28 5.89
CA LEU A 38 -2.32 -7.69 7.14
C LEU A 38 -3.06 -7.18 8.39
N THR A 39 -3.73 -6.02 8.30
CA THR A 39 -4.56 -5.49 9.37
C THR A 39 -5.77 -6.40 9.64
N GLY A 40 -6.46 -6.85 8.58
CA GLY A 40 -7.59 -7.78 8.70
C GLY A 40 -7.17 -9.13 9.25
N LEU A 41 -6.01 -9.64 8.83
CA LEU A 41 -5.46 -10.87 9.39
C LEU A 41 -5.16 -10.73 10.88
N SER A 42 -4.61 -9.58 11.32
CA SER A 42 -4.37 -9.31 12.75
C SER A 42 -5.65 -9.14 13.54
N MET A 43 -6.70 -8.53 12.98
CA MET A 43 -8.03 -8.44 13.60
C MET A 43 -8.66 -9.84 13.75
N THR A 44 -8.52 -10.68 12.71
CA THR A 44 -8.98 -12.07 12.75
C THR A 44 -8.25 -12.87 13.83
N ALA A 45 -6.92 -12.77 13.92
CA ALA A 45 -6.16 -13.43 14.96
C ALA A 45 -6.54 -12.90 16.36
N ALA A 46 -6.74 -11.60 16.50
CA ALA A 46 -7.14 -10.96 17.75
C ALA A 46 -8.47 -11.48 18.29
N SER A 47 -9.43 -11.78 17.42
CA SER A 47 -10.74 -12.32 17.82
C SER A 47 -10.65 -13.73 18.45
N PHE A 48 -9.62 -14.51 18.11
CA PHE A 48 -9.39 -15.84 18.70
C PHE A 48 -8.53 -15.79 19.97
N VAL A 49 -7.54 -14.88 20.02
CA VAL A 49 -6.55 -14.84 21.10
C VAL A 49 -6.92 -13.84 22.20
N GLY A 50 -7.80 -12.87 21.93
CA GLY A 50 -8.20 -11.84 22.89
C GLY A 50 -7.11 -10.77 23.15
N ILE A 51 -6.08 -10.71 22.31
CA ILE A 51 -5.02 -9.69 22.39
C ILE A 51 -5.38 -8.52 21.45
N ASN A 52 -4.96 -7.30 21.80
CA ASN A 52 -5.17 -6.13 20.96
C ASN A 52 -4.60 -6.36 19.54
N TYR A 53 -5.43 -6.16 18.52
CA TYR A 53 -5.05 -6.40 17.13
C TYR A 53 -3.83 -5.60 16.68
N ALA A 54 -3.62 -4.39 17.21
CA ALA A 54 -2.47 -3.56 16.87
C ALA A 54 -1.14 -4.17 17.34
N LEU A 55 -1.14 -4.91 18.47
CA LEU A 55 0.03 -5.64 18.93
C LEU A 55 0.33 -6.85 18.03
N ILE A 56 -0.71 -7.58 17.62
CA ILE A 56 -0.57 -8.69 16.67
C ILE A 56 -0.08 -8.17 15.34
N PHE A 57 -0.64 -7.06 14.85
CA PHE A 57 -0.18 -6.39 13.63
C PHE A 57 1.30 -6.00 13.73
N TYR A 58 1.74 -5.47 14.87
CA TYR A 58 3.14 -5.14 15.11
C TYR A 58 4.04 -6.37 15.00
N GLY A 59 3.66 -7.48 15.65
CA GLY A 59 4.39 -8.75 15.55
C GLY A 59 4.48 -9.28 14.12
N LEU A 60 3.36 -9.26 13.38
CA LEU A 60 3.33 -9.68 11.98
C LEU A 60 4.18 -8.78 11.08
N THR A 61 4.17 -7.48 11.30
CA THR A 61 4.98 -6.53 10.51
C THR A 61 6.47 -6.72 10.79
N LEU A 62 6.88 -7.00 12.03
CA LEU A 62 8.27 -7.33 12.35
C LEU A 62 8.71 -8.64 11.69
N LEU A 63 7.84 -9.65 11.70
CA LEU A 63 8.09 -10.91 10.98
C LEU A 63 8.26 -10.66 9.46
N MET A 64 7.39 -9.83 8.86
CA MET A 64 7.48 -9.44 7.46
C MET A 64 8.77 -8.67 7.16
N LEU A 65 9.21 -7.79 8.06
CA LEU A 65 10.47 -7.07 7.95
C LEU A 65 11.67 -8.03 7.93
N LEU A 66 11.68 -9.02 8.83
CA LEU A 66 12.69 -10.07 8.88
C LEU A 66 12.70 -10.91 7.59
N CYS A 67 11.53 -11.37 7.14
CA CYS A 67 11.40 -12.11 5.89
C CYS A 67 11.89 -11.28 4.68
N THR A 68 11.60 -9.98 4.65
CA THR A 68 12.07 -9.07 3.60
C THR A 68 13.59 -8.95 3.61
N PHE A 69 14.18 -8.80 4.79
CA PHE A 69 15.64 -8.73 4.95
C PHE A 69 16.32 -9.98 4.39
N LEU A 70 15.83 -11.15 4.75
CA LEU A 70 16.39 -12.44 4.33
C LEU A 70 16.18 -12.76 2.84
N THR A 71 15.15 -12.19 2.21
CA THR A 71 14.75 -12.57 0.84
C THR A 71 15.02 -11.52 -0.21
N LEU A 72 14.72 -10.25 0.09
CA LEU A 72 14.80 -9.13 -0.85
C LEU A 72 16.06 -8.29 -0.64
N GLY A 73 16.61 -8.28 0.57
CA GLY A 73 17.84 -7.60 0.93
C GLY A 73 17.62 -6.20 1.51
N TYR A 74 18.72 -5.54 1.91
CA TYR A 74 18.73 -4.30 2.69
C TYR A 74 18.04 -3.12 2.00
N LYS A 75 18.12 -3.01 0.68
CA LYS A 75 17.52 -1.89 -0.08
C LYS A 75 16.00 -1.85 0.06
N GLU A 76 15.33 -3.00 -0.03
CA GLU A 76 13.87 -3.07 0.17
C GLU A 76 13.49 -2.82 1.63
N VAL A 77 14.28 -3.35 2.57
CA VAL A 77 14.06 -3.11 4.00
C VAL A 77 14.14 -1.63 4.34
N SER A 78 15.10 -0.89 3.77
CA SER A 78 15.25 0.54 4.03
C SER A 78 14.02 1.37 3.63
N ASN A 79 13.21 0.88 2.67
CA ASN A 79 12.01 1.55 2.21
C ASN A 79 10.76 1.23 3.05
N ILE A 80 10.83 0.20 3.90
CA ILE A 80 9.68 -0.22 4.71
C ILE A 80 9.93 -0.09 6.22
N ILE A 81 11.19 -0.18 6.69
CA ILE A 81 11.52 -0.28 8.11
C ILE A 81 10.91 0.84 8.96
N PHE A 82 10.99 2.07 8.49
CA PHE A 82 10.49 3.21 9.25
C PHE A 82 8.97 3.12 9.48
N LEU A 83 8.22 2.83 8.42
CA LEU A 83 6.77 2.74 8.49
C LEU A 83 6.29 1.44 9.15
N SER A 84 7.04 0.35 9.00
CA SER A 84 6.75 -0.92 9.69
C SER A 84 6.85 -0.82 11.21
N VAL A 85 7.58 0.15 11.71
CA VAL A 85 7.67 0.44 13.16
C VAL A 85 6.70 1.55 13.55
N LEU A 86 6.65 2.64 12.79
CA LEU A 86 5.85 3.81 13.13
C LEU A 86 4.35 3.55 13.03
N TYR A 87 3.88 2.90 11.96
CA TYR A 87 2.45 2.70 11.73
C TYR A 87 1.77 1.85 12.80
N PRO A 88 2.31 0.67 13.20
CA PRO A 88 1.74 -0.10 14.31
C PRO A 88 1.70 0.68 15.63
N LEU A 89 2.73 1.50 15.89
CA LEU A 89 2.78 2.34 17.08
C LEU A 89 1.65 3.37 17.08
N VAL A 90 1.47 4.10 15.97
CA VAL A 90 0.38 5.08 15.81
C VAL A 90 -0.98 4.39 15.87
N LEU A 91 -1.11 3.21 15.25
CA LEU A 91 -2.32 2.41 15.29
C LEU A 91 -2.69 2.02 16.73
N TRP A 92 -1.72 1.58 17.51
CA TRP A 92 -1.89 1.22 18.91
C TRP A 92 -2.26 2.44 19.79
N VAL A 93 -1.57 3.56 19.62
CA VAL A 93 -1.85 4.80 20.34
C VAL A 93 -3.26 5.28 20.05
N LEU A 94 -3.67 5.38 18.78
CA LEU A 94 -5.01 5.85 18.42
C LEU A 94 -6.12 4.86 18.77
N ASN A 95 -5.81 3.59 18.92
CA ASN A 95 -6.76 2.59 19.45
C ASN A 95 -7.13 2.85 20.93
N HIS A 96 -6.25 3.48 21.70
CA HIS A 96 -6.52 3.88 23.08
C HIS A 96 -7.21 5.25 23.19
N VAL A 97 -7.21 6.04 22.14
CA VAL A 97 -7.94 7.31 22.08
C VAL A 97 -9.38 7.02 21.69
N GLN A 98 -10.29 7.13 22.64
CA GLN A 98 -11.72 6.83 22.47
C GLN A 98 -12.42 7.93 21.65
N VAL A 99 -12.14 7.99 20.37
CA VAL A 99 -12.86 8.81 19.39
C VAL A 99 -13.59 7.87 18.44
N GLU A 100 -14.88 8.05 18.29
CA GLU A 100 -15.74 7.22 17.46
C GLU A 100 -16.48 8.10 16.45
N ILE A 101 -16.29 7.82 15.16
CA ILE A 101 -17.03 8.45 14.07
C ILE A 101 -18.09 7.43 13.63
N ILE A 102 -19.21 7.40 14.32
CA ILE A 102 -20.32 6.50 14.02
C ILE A 102 -21.24 7.17 13.01
N LEU A 103 -21.53 6.47 11.93
CA LEU A 103 -22.45 6.90 10.88
C LEU A 103 -23.67 5.97 10.86
N GLN A 104 -24.86 6.54 10.59
CA GLN A 104 -26.10 5.77 10.55
C GLN A 104 -26.05 4.69 9.45
N GLU A 105 -25.51 5.06 8.31
CA GLU A 105 -25.39 4.16 7.15
C GLU A 105 -23.97 3.59 7.05
N LYS A 106 -23.85 2.27 7.26
CA LYS A 106 -22.54 1.57 7.19
C LYS A 106 -21.81 1.76 5.87
N LEU A 107 -22.55 1.84 4.75
CA LEU A 107 -21.92 2.06 3.44
C LEU A 107 -21.22 3.41 3.36
N ILE A 108 -21.80 4.47 3.96
CA ILE A 108 -21.17 5.79 4.03
C ILE A 108 -19.90 5.73 4.89
N ALA A 109 -19.93 4.98 6.00
CA ALA A 109 -18.74 4.76 6.83
C ALA A 109 -17.63 4.03 6.05
N VAL A 110 -17.96 3.03 5.25
CA VAL A 110 -17.03 2.30 4.39
C VAL A 110 -16.43 3.22 3.32
N MET A 111 -17.24 4.10 2.72
CA MET A 111 -16.75 5.09 1.76
C MET A 111 -15.79 6.09 2.42
N LEU A 112 -16.16 6.61 3.57
CA LEU A 112 -15.31 7.54 4.36
C LEU A 112 -13.97 6.88 4.74
N PHE A 113 -14.02 5.65 5.25
CA PHE A 113 -12.83 4.83 5.52
C PHE A 113 -11.95 4.71 4.28
N GLY A 114 -12.53 4.27 3.15
CA GLY A 114 -11.79 4.05 1.91
C GLY A 114 -11.09 5.30 1.39
N VAL A 115 -11.73 6.47 1.48
CA VAL A 115 -11.14 7.75 1.08
C VAL A 115 -10.00 8.14 2.03
N ILE A 116 -10.22 8.16 3.34
CA ILE A 116 -9.19 8.58 4.32
C ILE A 116 -7.99 7.63 4.26
N TYR A 117 -8.25 6.31 4.27
CA TYR A 117 -7.18 5.30 4.20
C TYR A 117 -6.44 5.38 2.87
N GLY A 118 -7.17 5.54 1.75
CA GLY A 118 -6.60 5.67 0.41
C GLY A 118 -5.72 6.90 0.23
N VAL A 119 -6.11 8.05 0.80
CA VAL A 119 -5.27 9.26 0.82
C VAL A 119 -4.02 9.01 1.64
N GLY A 120 -4.15 8.47 2.86
CA GLY A 120 -3.02 8.13 3.72
C GLY A 120 -2.04 7.18 3.03
N ALA A 121 -2.51 6.04 2.54
CA ALA A 121 -1.69 5.07 1.82
C ALA A 121 -1.06 5.68 0.56
N GLY A 122 -1.83 6.46 -0.21
CA GLY A 122 -1.37 7.12 -1.42
C GLY A 122 -0.19 8.06 -1.18
N ILE A 123 -0.16 8.81 -0.07
CA ILE A 123 0.97 9.64 0.33
C ILE A 123 2.24 8.78 0.49
N THR A 124 2.14 7.66 1.20
CA THR A 124 3.25 6.74 1.44
C THR A 124 3.80 6.14 0.15
N TYR A 125 2.92 5.56 -0.68
CA TYR A 125 3.35 4.93 -1.94
C TYR A 125 3.92 5.93 -2.94
N ARG A 126 3.40 7.15 -2.98
CA ARG A 126 3.95 8.23 -3.81
C ARG A 126 5.36 8.66 -3.40
N LEU A 127 5.71 8.49 -2.13
CA LEU A 127 7.06 8.73 -1.63
C LEU A 127 8.02 7.55 -1.90
N GLY A 128 7.52 6.42 -2.43
CA GLY A 128 8.29 5.21 -2.69
C GLY A 128 8.49 4.32 -1.46
N TYR A 129 7.69 4.51 -0.42
CA TYR A 129 7.71 3.72 0.82
C TYR A 129 6.53 2.75 0.90
N SER A 130 6.57 1.80 1.83
CA SER A 130 5.50 0.85 2.13
C SER A 130 5.42 0.59 3.63
N TYR A 131 4.26 0.16 4.10
CA TYR A 131 4.04 -0.23 5.50
C TYR A 131 4.54 -1.63 5.84
N GLY A 132 5.06 -2.39 4.88
CA GLY A 132 5.46 -3.79 5.09
C GLY A 132 4.29 -4.76 5.17
N GLY A 133 3.19 -4.45 4.50
CA GLY A 133 1.96 -5.24 4.48
C GLY A 133 1.95 -6.38 3.45
N THR A 134 0.75 -6.72 2.97
CA THR A 134 0.51 -7.78 1.97
C THR A 134 1.21 -7.54 0.64
N ASP A 135 1.43 -6.28 0.26
CA ASP A 135 2.23 -5.89 -0.91
C ASP A 135 3.68 -6.38 -0.82
N THR A 136 4.27 -6.30 0.37
CA THR A 136 5.62 -6.81 0.63
C THR A 136 5.65 -8.34 0.60
N LEU A 137 4.64 -9.02 1.17
CA LEU A 137 4.50 -10.46 1.08
C LEU A 137 4.38 -10.92 -0.38
N ALA A 138 3.58 -10.21 -1.19
CA ALA A 138 3.44 -10.50 -2.61
C ALA A 138 4.77 -10.40 -3.37
N LYS A 139 5.60 -9.38 -3.08
CA LYS A 139 6.95 -9.24 -3.66
C LYS A 139 7.87 -10.41 -3.27
N ILE A 140 7.83 -10.86 -2.02
CA ILE A 140 8.59 -12.01 -1.53
C ILE A 140 8.17 -13.27 -2.29
N LEU A 141 6.85 -13.54 -2.36
CA LEU A 141 6.30 -14.70 -3.06
C LEU A 141 6.64 -14.68 -4.55
N LYS A 142 6.53 -13.53 -5.21
CA LYS A 142 6.95 -13.39 -6.61
C LYS A 142 8.40 -13.74 -6.82
N LYS A 143 9.31 -13.25 -5.97
CA LYS A 143 10.76 -13.49 -6.14
C LYS A 143 11.15 -14.93 -5.86
N LYS A 144 10.51 -15.59 -4.88
CA LYS A 144 10.94 -16.91 -4.39
C LYS A 144 10.15 -18.08 -4.95
N VAL A 145 8.83 -17.91 -5.13
CA VAL A 145 7.91 -19.01 -5.43
C VAL A 145 7.29 -18.84 -6.83
N PHE A 146 6.66 -17.72 -7.09
CA PHE A 146 5.85 -17.50 -8.29
C PHE A 146 6.51 -16.54 -9.29
N ARG A 147 7.73 -16.86 -9.75
CA ARG A 147 8.53 -15.98 -10.61
C ARG A 147 7.86 -15.61 -11.93
N ALA A 148 7.09 -16.53 -12.51
CA ALA A 148 6.39 -16.35 -13.79
C ALA A 148 5.02 -15.65 -13.64
N VAL A 149 4.47 -15.55 -12.41
CA VAL A 149 3.17 -14.93 -12.18
C VAL A 149 3.31 -13.44 -11.99
N GLU A 150 2.42 -12.65 -12.56
CA GLU A 150 2.39 -11.21 -12.35
C GLU A 150 2.13 -10.85 -10.88
N LEU A 151 2.79 -9.80 -10.39
CA LEU A 151 2.65 -9.33 -9.00
C LEU A 151 1.20 -9.04 -8.63
N LYS A 152 0.43 -8.45 -9.57
CA LYS A 152 -0.99 -8.16 -9.40
C LYS A 152 -1.81 -9.40 -9.05
N ASN A 153 -1.57 -10.51 -9.76
CA ASN A 153 -2.30 -11.76 -9.55
C ASN A 153 -1.96 -12.39 -8.19
N ILE A 154 -0.70 -12.28 -7.75
CA ILE A 154 -0.27 -12.75 -6.43
C ILE A 154 -0.95 -11.91 -5.33
N MET A 155 -1.01 -10.59 -5.50
CA MET A 155 -1.70 -9.70 -4.55
C MET A 155 -3.19 -10.02 -4.46
N LEU A 156 -3.88 -10.22 -5.60
CA LEU A 156 -5.30 -10.59 -5.63
C LEU A 156 -5.55 -11.94 -4.93
N ALA A 157 -4.69 -12.93 -5.17
CA ALA A 157 -4.80 -14.24 -4.53
C ALA A 157 -4.58 -14.14 -3.01
N LEU A 158 -3.59 -13.36 -2.56
CA LEU A 158 -3.34 -13.11 -1.14
C LEU A 158 -4.53 -12.43 -0.45
N GLU A 159 -5.03 -11.35 -1.03
CA GLU A 159 -6.18 -10.63 -0.47
C GLU A 159 -7.43 -11.51 -0.43
N GLY A 160 -7.70 -12.27 -1.48
CA GLY A 160 -8.79 -13.24 -1.51
C GLY A 160 -8.64 -14.32 -0.42
N THR A 161 -7.43 -14.85 -0.24
CA THR A 161 -7.13 -15.83 0.83
C THR A 161 -7.35 -15.22 2.21
N ILE A 162 -6.90 -14.00 2.44
CA ILE A 162 -7.12 -13.28 3.70
C ILE A 162 -8.62 -13.10 3.97
N MET A 163 -9.40 -12.71 2.96
CA MET A 163 -10.85 -12.57 3.09
C MET A 163 -11.54 -13.89 3.48
N VAL A 164 -11.12 -15.01 2.88
CA VAL A 164 -11.63 -16.33 3.27
C VAL A 164 -11.28 -16.65 4.72
N VAL A 165 -10.04 -16.33 5.15
CA VAL A 165 -9.63 -16.51 6.55
C VAL A 165 -10.45 -15.63 7.48
N MET A 166 -10.77 -14.39 7.09
CA MET A 166 -11.59 -13.46 7.88
C MET A 166 -13.01 -14.02 8.13
N LEU A 167 -13.57 -14.81 7.22
CA LEU A 167 -14.88 -15.46 7.40
C LEU A 167 -14.91 -16.47 8.58
N SER A 168 -13.74 -16.91 9.06
CA SER A 168 -13.67 -17.77 10.26
C SER A 168 -13.98 -17.03 11.55
N ALA A 169 -13.86 -15.70 11.58
CA ALA A 169 -14.04 -14.85 12.77
C ALA A 169 -15.15 -13.82 12.60
N PHE A 170 -15.49 -13.45 11.38
CA PHE A 170 -16.44 -12.39 11.06
C PHE A 170 -17.53 -12.88 10.12
N SER A 171 -18.73 -12.26 10.23
CA SER A 171 -19.84 -12.56 9.32
C SER A 171 -19.54 -12.14 7.89
N LEU A 172 -20.27 -12.75 6.94
CA LEU A 172 -20.16 -12.43 5.52
C LEU A 172 -20.37 -10.93 5.25
N ASP A 173 -21.32 -10.30 5.94
CA ASP A 173 -21.60 -8.86 5.78
C ASP A 173 -20.39 -8.00 6.15
N VAL A 174 -19.71 -8.32 7.25
CA VAL A 174 -18.52 -7.61 7.73
C VAL A 174 -17.39 -7.73 6.72
N VAL A 175 -17.17 -8.92 6.17
CA VAL A 175 -16.13 -9.17 5.14
C VAL A 175 -16.52 -8.49 3.81
N ALA A 176 -17.81 -8.48 3.45
CA ALA A 176 -18.28 -7.77 2.26
C ALA A 176 -18.05 -6.25 2.36
N TYR A 177 -18.33 -5.64 3.51
CA TYR A 177 -17.99 -4.22 3.74
C TYR A 177 -16.47 -3.96 3.67
N ALA A 178 -15.66 -4.86 4.21
CA ALA A 178 -14.21 -4.77 4.09
C ALA A 178 -13.75 -4.81 2.62
N PHE A 179 -14.37 -5.67 1.79
CA PHE A 179 -14.08 -5.76 0.36
C PHE A 179 -14.46 -4.48 -0.40
N VAL A 180 -15.64 -3.92 -0.14
CA VAL A 180 -16.05 -2.64 -0.74
C VAL A 180 -15.10 -1.52 -0.33
N GLY A 181 -14.75 -1.44 0.96
CA GLY A 181 -13.77 -0.48 1.47
C GLY A 181 -12.42 -0.60 0.80
N GLN A 182 -11.97 -1.83 0.54
CA GLN A 182 -10.73 -2.12 -0.17
C GLN A 182 -10.75 -1.59 -1.60
N ILE A 183 -11.83 -1.80 -2.34
CA ILE A 183 -11.98 -1.27 -3.71
C ILE A 183 -11.87 0.26 -3.69
N ILE A 184 -12.55 0.92 -2.77
CA ILE A 184 -12.55 2.38 -2.67
C ILE A 184 -11.16 2.91 -2.32
N TYR A 185 -10.50 2.34 -1.30
CA TYR A 185 -9.18 2.83 -0.91
C TYR A 185 -8.12 2.61 -1.99
N ILE A 186 -8.14 1.47 -2.71
CA ILE A 186 -7.19 1.19 -3.80
C ILE A 186 -7.37 2.22 -4.92
N ASN A 187 -8.61 2.53 -5.31
CA ASN A 187 -8.86 3.54 -6.34
C ASN A 187 -8.42 4.94 -5.88
N CYS A 188 -8.72 5.33 -4.64
CA CYS A 188 -8.29 6.60 -4.08
C CYS A 188 -6.75 6.68 -3.98
N MET A 189 -6.10 5.63 -3.50
CA MET A 189 -4.64 5.51 -3.44
C MET A 189 -4.01 5.64 -4.83
N ASN A 190 -4.51 4.91 -5.82
CA ASN A 190 -4.04 4.99 -7.20
C ASN A 190 -4.17 6.40 -7.77
N TYR A 191 -5.29 7.07 -7.52
CA TYR A 191 -5.49 8.45 -7.92
C TYR A 191 -4.43 9.37 -7.30
N MET A 192 -4.15 9.22 -5.99
CA MET A 192 -3.12 9.99 -5.29
C MET A 192 -1.71 9.73 -5.83
N VAL A 193 -1.41 8.49 -6.20
CA VAL A 193 -0.07 8.10 -6.70
C VAL A 193 0.15 8.61 -8.12
N PHE A 194 -0.82 8.41 -9.02
CA PHE A 194 -0.62 8.60 -10.46
C PHE A 194 -1.20 9.91 -11.02
N ASN A 195 -2.30 10.46 -10.44
CA ASN A 195 -2.99 11.59 -11.04
C ASN A 195 -2.60 12.97 -10.46
N LEU A 196 -2.03 13.04 -9.26
CA LEU A 196 -1.61 14.28 -8.63
C LEU A 196 -0.17 14.72 -8.98
N GLY A 197 0.54 13.95 -9.81
CA GLY A 197 1.89 14.26 -10.28
C GLY A 197 1.93 14.79 -11.71
N PRO A 198 3.06 15.36 -12.15
CA PRO A 198 3.28 15.61 -13.56
C PRO A 198 3.18 14.27 -14.30
N LYS A 199 2.33 14.22 -15.32
CA LYS A 199 2.23 13.05 -16.20
C LYS A 199 3.53 12.96 -17.01
N LEU A 200 4.35 11.97 -16.70
CA LEU A 200 5.51 11.61 -17.50
C LEU A 200 5.08 10.50 -18.46
N TYR A 201 5.32 10.72 -19.73
CA TYR A 201 5.12 9.69 -20.75
C TYR A 201 6.50 9.17 -21.13
N GLU A 202 6.66 7.85 -21.10
CA GLU A 202 7.77 7.16 -21.72
C GLU A 202 7.29 6.72 -23.11
N VAL A 203 8.01 7.15 -24.15
CA VAL A 203 7.73 6.78 -25.52
C VAL A 203 8.91 5.95 -26.00
N GLU A 204 8.67 4.69 -26.31
CA GLU A 204 9.64 3.80 -26.90
C GLU A 204 9.46 3.82 -28.43
N ILE A 205 10.51 4.17 -29.15
CA ILE A 205 10.51 4.22 -30.61
C ILE A 205 11.52 3.20 -31.11
N ILE A 206 11.02 2.18 -31.79
CA ILE A 206 11.87 1.19 -32.48
C ILE A 206 12.05 1.63 -33.91
N CYS A 207 13.29 1.85 -34.32
CA CYS A 207 13.60 2.34 -35.66
C CYS A 207 14.98 1.85 -36.16
N ASP A 208 15.13 1.77 -37.45
CA ASP A 208 16.40 1.35 -38.11
C ASP A 208 17.43 2.49 -38.21
N HIS A 209 16.98 3.76 -38.11
CA HIS A 209 17.83 4.96 -38.24
C HIS A 209 17.68 5.86 -36.99
N PRO A 210 18.28 5.48 -35.85
CA PRO A 210 18.11 6.22 -34.60
C PRO A 210 18.66 7.65 -34.63
N GLY A 211 19.68 7.92 -35.44
CA GLY A 211 20.31 9.24 -35.50
C GLY A 211 19.45 10.36 -36.08
N GLU A 212 18.51 10.05 -36.98
CA GLU A 212 17.57 11.03 -37.53
C GLU A 212 16.50 11.41 -36.48
N ILE A 213 15.99 10.40 -35.77
CA ILE A 213 14.99 10.57 -34.71
C ILE A 213 15.62 11.30 -33.52
N GLU A 214 16.87 10.98 -33.17
CA GLU A 214 17.61 11.68 -32.14
C GLU A 214 17.71 13.18 -32.41
N ARG A 215 18.13 13.55 -33.62
CA ARG A 215 18.20 14.95 -34.03
C ARG A 215 16.85 15.65 -33.97
N PHE A 216 15.81 15.02 -34.48
CA PHE A 216 14.45 15.57 -34.41
C PHE A 216 14.00 15.81 -32.97
N ILE A 217 14.27 14.85 -32.06
CA ILE A 217 13.91 14.97 -30.64
C ILE A 217 14.68 16.11 -29.97
N ILE A 218 15.97 16.27 -30.29
CA ILE A 218 16.80 17.32 -29.70
C ILE A 218 16.43 18.70 -30.28
N ASP A 219 16.28 18.82 -31.59
CA ASP A 219 16.09 20.10 -32.25
C ASP A 219 14.67 20.63 -32.15
N GLU A 220 13.64 19.77 -32.28
CA GLU A 220 12.23 20.17 -32.30
C GLU A 220 11.55 20.03 -30.92
N ILE A 221 11.87 18.98 -30.19
CA ILE A 221 11.20 18.69 -28.90
C ILE A 221 12.02 19.21 -27.71
N HIS A 222 13.29 19.56 -27.92
CA HIS A 222 14.22 20.03 -26.88
C HIS A 222 14.34 19.06 -25.68
N LYS A 223 14.37 17.75 -25.96
CA LYS A 223 14.53 16.67 -24.97
C LYS A 223 15.72 15.80 -25.35
N SER A 224 16.32 15.17 -24.35
CA SER A 224 17.41 14.20 -24.56
C SER A 224 16.84 12.80 -24.59
N PRO A 225 16.86 12.07 -25.70
CA PRO A 225 16.47 10.66 -25.75
C PRO A 225 17.56 9.77 -25.15
N THR A 226 17.15 8.59 -24.68
CA THR A 226 18.08 7.51 -24.34
C THR A 226 18.03 6.51 -25.49
N ILE A 227 19.18 6.14 -26.04
CA ILE A 227 19.29 5.19 -27.14
C ILE A 227 19.84 3.89 -26.58
N ASP A 228 19.04 2.82 -26.67
CA ASP A 228 19.44 1.47 -26.33
C ASP A 228 19.53 0.64 -27.60
N GLN A 229 20.66 -0.06 -27.80
CA GLN A 229 20.81 -1.01 -28.90
C GLN A 229 20.19 -2.34 -28.49
N VAL A 230 19.13 -2.73 -29.18
CA VAL A 230 18.55 -4.07 -29.04
C VAL A 230 19.22 -4.97 -30.07
N ILE A 231 20.04 -5.90 -29.63
CA ILE A 231 20.58 -6.96 -30.51
C ILE A 231 19.48 -7.99 -30.65
N GLY A 232 18.85 -8.01 -31.80
CA GLY A 232 17.93 -9.08 -32.19
C GLY A 232 18.67 -10.43 -32.22
N GLY A 233 18.11 -11.42 -31.51
CA GLY A 233 18.60 -12.81 -31.57
C GLY A 233 18.15 -13.52 -32.82
#